data_fe04cf3306606bb7945c2bdbb107cc98
#
_entry.id   fe04cf3306606bb7945c2bdbb107cc98
#
_cell.length_a   1.000
_cell.length_b   1.000
_cell.length_c   1.000
_cell.angle_alpha   90.00
_cell.angle_beta   90.00
_cell.angle_gamma   90.00
#
_symmetry.space_group_name_H-M   'P 1'
#
loop_
_entity.id
_entity.type
_entity.pdbx_description
1 polymer ?
#
loop_
_entity_poly.entity_id
_entity_poly.type
_entity_poly.pdbx_seq_one_letter_code
_entity_poly.pdbx_strand_id
1 'polypeptide(L)'
;MYSGNKSIHAIVHIDAASQEEYRRRVDYLYKVCRKNGLPVDGADRNPSRLSRLPGIMRNGKKQFLMATNIGKENFDSWKEWIETANDDLPDPEDLSDVWNNMPDLSPSLIDGVLRQGHKMLISGPSKAGKSFALIELCIAIAEGTQWCGFQCTQGRVLYVNLELDRASCLHRFKDVYTALNLRPDYISNIDIWNLRGKSLPMDQLAPKLIRRAQKKNYIAIVIDPIYKIITGDENSADQMARFCNQFDKVCTELSAAVIYCHHHSKGGQGMKRSMDRASGSGVFARDPDAILDMIQLCVNNDSRRTDYDKEADKAAGITVKPTAWRIAGTLREFPMFEPVNMWFTYPIHRLDDTGVLAMAAEEGSLEDVRAKGREAGNKAKARQKEDRISQVDTAYENLSMGGKEIVTVKDMAAYLDVSEKTVRRDILANGNYELGEGKIYPKK
;
A
#
# COMPACT_ATOMS: atom_id res chain seq x y z
N MET A 1 -3.67 -56.93 -8.81
CA MET A 1 -3.65 -58.29 -8.27
C MET A 1 -3.93 -58.27 -6.76
N TYR A 2 -4.84 -59.09 -6.27
CA TYR A 2 -5.05 -59.27 -4.82
C TYR A 2 -3.98 -60.21 -4.25
N SER A 3 -3.35 -59.82 -3.17
CA SER A 3 -2.20 -60.51 -2.57
C SER A 3 -2.54 -61.70 -1.66
N GLY A 4 -3.81 -62.05 -1.51
CA GLY A 4 -4.28 -63.07 -0.58
C GLY A 4 -4.25 -62.68 0.89
N ASN A 5 -4.05 -61.39 1.23
CA ASN A 5 -4.07 -60.89 2.60
C ASN A 5 -4.65 -59.47 2.66
N LYS A 6 -3.85 -58.46 2.94
CA LYS A 6 -4.30 -57.09 3.22
C LYS A 6 -4.03 -56.11 2.08
N SER A 7 -3.31 -56.49 1.04
CA SER A 7 -2.83 -55.55 0.03
C SER A 7 -3.29 -55.93 -1.40
N ILE A 8 -3.46 -54.87 -2.18
CA ILE A 8 -3.57 -54.95 -3.63
C ILE A 8 -2.19 -54.61 -4.22
N HIS A 9 -1.69 -55.40 -5.13
CA HIS A 9 -0.45 -55.14 -5.85
C HIS A 9 -0.77 -54.70 -7.26
N ALA A 10 -0.21 -53.60 -7.69
CA ALA A 10 -0.16 -53.19 -9.08
C ALA A 10 1.17 -53.68 -9.69
N ILE A 11 1.11 -54.39 -10.78
CA ILE A 11 2.26 -54.72 -11.61
C ILE A 11 2.23 -53.76 -12.77
N VAL A 12 3.20 -52.84 -12.83
CA VAL A 12 3.30 -51.80 -13.84
C VAL A 12 4.46 -52.15 -14.76
N HIS A 13 4.20 -52.27 -16.05
CA HIS A 13 5.25 -52.41 -17.05
C HIS A 13 5.96 -51.07 -17.23
N ILE A 14 7.28 -51.05 -17.05
CA ILE A 14 8.11 -49.88 -17.27
C ILE A 14 9.21 -50.30 -18.27
N ASP A 15 9.08 -49.82 -19.47
CA ASP A 15 10.11 -49.92 -20.51
C ASP A 15 11.24 -48.92 -20.18
N ALA A 16 12.49 -49.38 -20.27
CA ALA A 16 13.67 -48.55 -20.02
C ALA A 16 14.89 -49.17 -20.67
N ALA A 17 15.69 -48.38 -21.34
CA ALA A 17 16.91 -48.81 -22.00
C ALA A 17 18.09 -49.03 -21.03
N SER A 18 18.01 -48.45 -19.81
CA SER A 18 19.04 -48.60 -18.79
C SER A 18 18.46 -48.65 -17.38
N GLN A 19 19.26 -49.15 -16.42
CA GLN A 19 18.89 -49.19 -15.00
C GLN A 19 18.68 -47.79 -14.43
N GLU A 20 19.43 -46.80 -14.91
CA GLU A 20 19.30 -45.43 -14.48
C GLU A 20 17.98 -44.83 -14.97
N GLU A 21 17.64 -45.07 -16.22
CA GLU A 21 16.37 -44.64 -16.78
C GLU A 21 15.18 -45.29 -16.07
N TYR A 22 15.26 -46.61 -15.79
CA TYR A 22 14.26 -47.32 -15.00
C TYR A 22 14.04 -46.64 -13.65
N ARG A 23 15.10 -46.33 -12.92
CA ARG A 23 15.00 -45.65 -11.62
C ARG A 23 14.34 -44.30 -11.72
N ARG A 24 14.68 -43.50 -12.72
CA ARG A 24 14.05 -42.19 -12.94
C ARG A 24 12.55 -42.33 -13.22
N ARG A 25 12.15 -43.31 -14.06
CA ARG A 25 10.75 -43.56 -14.39
C ARG A 25 9.95 -44.06 -13.18
N VAL A 26 10.52 -44.95 -12.36
CA VAL A 26 9.91 -45.41 -11.10
C VAL A 26 9.79 -44.29 -10.08
N ASP A 27 10.80 -43.45 -9.92
CA ASP A 27 10.76 -42.32 -9.01
C ASP A 27 9.68 -41.30 -9.40
N TYR A 28 9.50 -41.06 -10.69
CA TYR A 28 8.41 -40.24 -11.20
C TYR A 28 7.03 -40.87 -10.90
N LEU A 29 6.85 -42.12 -11.17
CA LEU A 29 5.63 -42.87 -10.85
C LEU A 29 5.30 -42.76 -9.34
N TYR A 30 6.28 -42.96 -8.48
CA TYR A 30 6.09 -42.85 -7.03
C TYR A 30 5.72 -41.44 -6.59
N LYS A 31 6.30 -40.42 -7.22
CA LYS A 31 5.94 -39.03 -6.99
C LYS A 31 4.48 -38.74 -7.33
N VAL A 32 4.02 -39.25 -8.48
CA VAL A 32 2.61 -39.12 -8.91
C VAL A 32 1.68 -39.84 -7.95
N CYS A 33 1.98 -41.09 -7.58
CA CYS A 33 1.17 -41.85 -6.63
C CYS A 33 1.02 -41.10 -5.30
N ARG A 34 2.13 -40.61 -4.74
CA ARG A 34 2.10 -39.83 -3.46
C ARG A 34 1.30 -38.54 -3.57
N LYS A 35 1.44 -37.81 -4.69
CA LYS A 35 0.65 -36.59 -4.96
C LYS A 35 -0.85 -36.87 -4.94
N ASN A 36 -1.26 -38.06 -5.41
CA ASN A 36 -2.65 -38.51 -5.44
C ASN A 36 -3.07 -39.32 -4.20
N GLY A 37 -2.32 -39.25 -3.09
CA GLY A 37 -2.68 -39.89 -1.83
C GLY A 37 -2.53 -41.43 -1.80
N LEU A 38 -1.86 -42.03 -2.77
CA LEU A 38 -1.59 -43.48 -2.82
C LEU A 38 -0.28 -43.79 -2.10
N PRO A 39 -0.31 -44.51 -0.97
CA PRO A 39 0.91 -44.97 -0.33
C PRO A 39 1.61 -46.04 -1.19
N VAL A 40 2.89 -45.81 -1.49
CA VAL A 40 3.72 -46.74 -2.26
C VAL A 40 4.88 -47.29 -1.41
N ASP A 41 5.16 -48.59 -1.53
CA ASP A 41 6.31 -49.20 -0.89
C ASP A 41 7.58 -48.91 -1.70
N GLY A 42 8.51 -48.16 -1.09
CA GLY A 42 9.78 -47.79 -1.72
C GLY A 42 10.72 -48.98 -2.01
N ALA A 43 10.43 -50.14 -1.46
CA ALA A 43 11.23 -51.33 -1.68
C ALA A 43 11.10 -51.90 -3.11
N ASP A 44 10.04 -51.53 -3.84
CA ASP A 44 9.80 -52.00 -5.23
C ASP A 44 10.57 -51.21 -6.31
N ARG A 45 11.49 -50.34 -5.91
CA ARG A 45 12.37 -49.58 -6.80
C ARG A 45 13.43 -50.40 -7.53
N ASN A 46 13.61 -51.67 -7.12
CA ASN A 46 14.58 -52.56 -7.72
C ASN A 46 13.93 -53.38 -8.87
N PRO A 47 14.44 -53.28 -10.12
CA PRO A 47 13.91 -54.02 -11.26
C PRO A 47 14.03 -55.56 -11.14
N SER A 48 14.94 -56.04 -10.29
CA SER A 48 15.16 -57.46 -10.04
C SER A 48 14.28 -58.05 -8.93
N ARG A 49 13.36 -57.25 -8.35
CA ARG A 49 12.51 -57.69 -7.25
C ARG A 49 11.45 -58.68 -7.77
N LEU A 50 11.39 -59.85 -7.12
CA LEU A 50 10.41 -60.84 -7.44
C LEU A 50 9.01 -60.41 -6.95
N SER A 51 8.03 -60.52 -7.84
CA SER A 51 6.61 -60.36 -7.49
C SER A 51 5.96 -61.73 -7.29
N ARG A 52 4.83 -61.72 -6.62
CA ARG A 52 4.06 -62.95 -6.37
C ARG A 52 3.28 -63.35 -7.62
N LEU A 53 3.16 -64.69 -7.83
CA LEU A 53 2.44 -65.20 -8.97
C LEU A 53 0.93 -65.29 -8.67
N PRO A 54 0.03 -64.78 -9.55
CA PRO A 54 -1.40 -65.08 -9.46
C PRO A 54 -1.72 -66.58 -9.51
N GLY A 55 -2.78 -66.99 -8.82
CA GLY A 55 -3.24 -68.40 -8.78
C GLY A 55 -2.77 -69.17 -7.56
N ILE A 56 -1.75 -68.73 -6.84
CA ILE A 56 -1.18 -69.41 -5.67
C ILE A 56 -1.96 -69.15 -4.39
N MET A 57 -2.10 -70.15 -3.52
CA MET A 57 -2.72 -70.02 -2.20
C MET A 57 -1.73 -69.45 -1.20
N ARG A 58 -2.20 -68.48 -0.38
CA ARG A 58 -1.46 -67.90 0.75
C ARG A 58 -2.35 -67.83 1.95
N ASN A 59 -1.95 -68.44 3.06
CA ASN A 59 -2.69 -68.44 4.29
C ASN A 59 -4.18 -68.79 4.09
N GLY A 60 -4.47 -69.79 3.30
CA GLY A 60 -5.82 -70.24 2.97
C GLY A 60 -6.59 -69.36 1.98
N LYS A 61 -5.99 -68.27 1.45
CA LYS A 61 -6.63 -67.38 0.48
C LYS A 61 -5.90 -67.43 -0.87
N LYS A 62 -6.68 -67.57 -1.95
CA LYS A 62 -6.16 -67.51 -3.30
C LYS A 62 -5.73 -66.13 -3.74
N GLN A 63 -4.52 -66.01 -4.26
CA GLN A 63 -4.08 -64.83 -4.96
C GLN A 63 -4.65 -64.86 -6.37
N PHE A 64 -5.28 -63.75 -6.80
CA PHE A 64 -5.89 -63.72 -8.12
C PHE A 64 -5.69 -62.34 -8.80
N LEU A 65 -5.73 -62.38 -10.11
CA LEU A 65 -5.64 -61.22 -10.95
C LEU A 65 -7.02 -60.50 -10.94
N MET A 66 -7.05 -59.27 -10.55
CA MET A 66 -8.30 -58.47 -10.48
C MET A 66 -8.58 -57.79 -11.83
N ALA A 67 -7.54 -57.29 -12.50
CA ALA A 67 -7.62 -56.66 -13.79
C ALA A 67 -6.27 -56.77 -14.51
N THR A 68 -6.30 -56.74 -15.83
CA THR A 68 -5.13 -56.77 -16.72
C THR A 68 -5.32 -55.79 -17.86
N ASN A 69 -4.21 -55.31 -18.43
CA ASN A 69 -4.19 -54.45 -19.61
C ASN A 69 -5.04 -53.15 -19.40
N ILE A 70 -4.96 -52.60 -18.19
CA ILE A 70 -5.58 -51.33 -17.87
C ILE A 70 -4.52 -50.23 -17.95
N GLY A 71 -4.87 -49.09 -18.53
CA GLY A 71 -3.99 -47.94 -18.63
C GLY A 71 -3.35 -47.77 -20.01
N LYS A 72 -2.20 -47.16 -20.06
CA LYS A 72 -1.48 -46.84 -21.30
C LYS A 72 -0.47 -47.98 -21.64
N GLU A 73 -0.12 -48.09 -22.92
CA GLU A 73 0.73 -49.18 -23.40
C GLU A 73 2.18 -49.09 -22.92
N ASN A 74 2.70 -47.91 -22.78
CA ASN A 74 4.08 -47.64 -22.36
C ASN A 74 4.16 -46.46 -21.35
N PHE A 75 5.36 -46.28 -20.79
CA PHE A 75 5.60 -45.24 -19.78
C PHE A 75 5.39 -43.84 -20.34
N ASP A 76 5.83 -43.56 -21.54
CA ASP A 76 5.76 -42.21 -22.12
C ASP A 76 4.31 -41.82 -22.42
N SER A 77 3.49 -42.71 -22.98
CA SER A 77 2.05 -42.51 -23.17
C SER A 77 1.30 -42.36 -21.82
N TRP A 78 1.74 -43.12 -20.78
CA TRP A 78 1.18 -42.95 -19.45
C TRP A 78 1.58 -41.62 -18.81
N LYS A 79 2.83 -41.19 -18.99
CA LYS A 79 3.34 -39.94 -18.49
C LYS A 79 2.59 -38.76 -19.12
N GLU A 80 2.46 -38.75 -20.44
CA GLU A 80 1.71 -37.73 -21.18
C GLU A 80 0.24 -37.68 -20.69
N TRP A 81 -0.41 -38.80 -20.58
CA TRP A 81 -1.79 -38.87 -20.08
C TRP A 81 -1.92 -38.36 -18.65
N ILE A 82 -1.01 -38.68 -17.72
CA ILE A 82 -1.10 -38.25 -16.35
C ILE A 82 -0.75 -36.73 -16.20
N GLU A 83 0.15 -36.25 -17.04
CA GLU A 83 0.47 -34.81 -17.09
C GLU A 83 -0.74 -34.03 -17.60
N THR A 84 -1.38 -34.48 -18.68
CA THR A 84 -2.62 -33.90 -19.20
C THR A 84 -3.78 -34.00 -18.20
N ALA A 85 -3.96 -35.14 -17.55
CA ALA A 85 -5.02 -35.36 -16.57
C ALA A 85 -4.85 -34.53 -15.27
N ASN A 86 -3.63 -34.06 -14.97
CA ASN A 86 -3.32 -33.21 -13.84
C ASN A 86 -3.07 -31.75 -14.24
N ASP A 87 -3.23 -31.43 -15.52
CA ASP A 87 -3.11 -30.10 -16.05
C ASP A 87 -4.46 -29.40 -15.87
N ASP A 88 -4.50 -28.44 -14.94
CA ASP A 88 -5.64 -27.59 -14.63
C ASP A 88 -5.50 -26.17 -15.22
N LEU A 89 -4.50 -26.00 -16.10
CA LEU A 89 -4.32 -24.75 -16.81
C LEU A 89 -5.34 -24.63 -17.97
N PRO A 90 -5.85 -23.41 -18.24
CA PRO A 90 -6.70 -23.21 -19.39
C PRO A 90 -5.91 -23.38 -20.70
N ASP A 91 -6.57 -23.90 -21.71
CA ASP A 91 -5.98 -23.99 -23.06
C ASP A 91 -5.74 -22.59 -23.64
N PRO A 92 -4.70 -22.40 -24.48
CA PRO A 92 -4.50 -21.16 -25.21
C PRO A 92 -5.69 -20.88 -26.15
N GLU A 93 -6.18 -19.64 -26.12
CA GLU A 93 -7.23 -19.16 -27.02
C GLU A 93 -6.63 -18.64 -28.34
N ASP A 94 -7.22 -19.00 -29.45
CA ASP A 94 -6.87 -18.38 -30.74
C ASP A 94 -7.59 -17.02 -30.85
N LEU A 95 -6.81 -15.96 -31.02
CA LEU A 95 -7.34 -14.59 -31.10
C LEU A 95 -8.34 -14.42 -32.27
N SER A 96 -8.20 -15.19 -33.36
CA SER A 96 -9.12 -15.14 -34.51
C SER A 96 -10.52 -15.64 -34.15
N ASP A 97 -10.64 -16.59 -33.20
CA ASP A 97 -11.91 -17.18 -32.77
C ASP A 97 -12.73 -16.18 -31.95
N VAL A 98 -12.06 -15.35 -31.17
CA VAL A 98 -12.69 -14.38 -30.26
C VAL A 98 -12.77 -12.97 -30.86
N TRP A 99 -12.08 -12.69 -31.96
CA TRP A 99 -11.92 -11.34 -32.53
C TRP A 99 -13.26 -10.61 -32.78
N ASN A 100 -14.25 -11.32 -33.29
CA ASN A 100 -15.57 -10.75 -33.59
C ASN A 100 -16.58 -10.88 -32.43
N ASN A 101 -16.18 -11.50 -31.33
CA ASN A 101 -17.01 -11.69 -30.13
C ASN A 101 -16.14 -11.62 -28.88
N MET A 102 -15.46 -10.47 -28.73
CA MET A 102 -14.61 -10.22 -27.57
C MET A 102 -15.42 -10.28 -26.26
N PRO A 103 -14.88 -10.90 -25.20
CA PRO A 103 -15.54 -10.89 -23.90
C PRO A 103 -15.62 -9.45 -23.36
N ASP A 104 -16.70 -9.18 -22.62
CA ASP A 104 -16.86 -7.89 -21.97
C ASP A 104 -15.77 -7.65 -20.93
N LEU A 105 -15.30 -6.41 -20.86
CA LEU A 105 -14.37 -6.01 -19.79
C LEU A 105 -15.10 -6.05 -18.44
N SER A 106 -14.35 -6.41 -17.37
CA SER A 106 -14.89 -6.32 -16.01
C SER A 106 -15.48 -4.94 -15.73
N PRO A 107 -16.62 -4.85 -15.03
CA PRO A 107 -17.25 -3.57 -14.72
C PRO A 107 -16.30 -2.62 -13.99
N SER A 108 -16.41 -1.32 -14.28
CA SER A 108 -15.69 -0.30 -13.50
C SER A 108 -16.16 -0.33 -12.05
N LEU A 109 -15.23 -0.34 -11.09
CA LEU A 109 -15.54 -0.15 -9.67
C LEU A 109 -15.37 1.31 -9.25
N ILE A 110 -14.26 1.92 -9.68
CA ILE A 110 -13.96 3.34 -9.51
C ILE A 110 -13.68 3.87 -10.91
N ASP A 111 -14.51 4.78 -11.38
CA ASP A 111 -14.47 5.27 -12.74
C ASP A 111 -13.12 5.87 -13.11
N GLY A 112 -12.55 5.38 -14.21
CA GLY A 112 -11.22 5.80 -14.68
C GLY A 112 -10.04 5.39 -13.80
N VAL A 113 -10.26 4.53 -12.78
CA VAL A 113 -9.21 4.13 -11.83
C VAL A 113 -9.08 2.62 -11.68
N LEU A 114 -10.18 1.90 -11.41
CA LEU A 114 -10.13 0.49 -11.06
C LEU A 114 -11.36 -0.27 -11.55
N ARG A 115 -11.13 -1.48 -12.09
CA ARG A 115 -12.20 -2.44 -12.42
C ARG A 115 -12.41 -3.44 -11.29
N GLN A 116 -13.57 -4.08 -11.27
CA GLN A 116 -13.82 -5.26 -10.44
C GLN A 116 -12.88 -6.40 -10.89
N GLY A 117 -12.44 -7.23 -9.96
CA GLY A 117 -11.47 -8.29 -10.24
C GLY A 117 -10.01 -7.84 -10.34
N HIS A 118 -9.72 -6.57 -10.13
CA HIS A 118 -8.39 -5.98 -10.19
C HIS A 118 -7.86 -5.58 -8.81
N LYS A 119 -6.56 -5.28 -8.72
CA LYS A 119 -5.86 -4.92 -7.48
C LYS A 119 -5.53 -3.44 -7.42
N MET A 120 -5.75 -2.82 -6.27
CA MET A 120 -5.35 -1.43 -6.02
C MET A 120 -4.56 -1.29 -4.73
N LEU A 121 -3.41 -0.65 -4.82
CA LEU A 121 -2.59 -0.25 -3.69
C LEU A 121 -2.79 1.24 -3.38
N ILE A 122 -3.11 1.57 -2.13
CA ILE A 122 -3.00 2.94 -1.62
C ILE A 122 -1.71 3.05 -0.80
N SER A 123 -0.73 3.78 -1.30
CA SER A 123 0.53 4.04 -0.61
C SER A 123 0.54 5.42 0.05
N GLY A 124 1.29 5.57 1.14
CA GLY A 124 1.39 6.86 1.81
C GLY A 124 2.12 6.76 3.15
N PRO A 125 2.63 7.88 3.71
CA PRO A 125 3.35 7.87 4.97
C PRO A 125 2.48 7.40 6.14
N SER A 126 3.10 7.03 7.24
CA SER A 126 2.37 6.69 8.47
C SER A 126 1.55 7.89 8.93
N LYS A 127 0.32 7.62 9.41
CA LYS A 127 -0.63 8.65 9.88
C LYS A 127 -1.14 9.62 8.79
N ALA A 128 -1.01 9.26 7.51
CA ALA A 128 -1.51 10.02 6.36
C ALA A 128 -3.05 9.98 6.19
N GLY A 129 -3.79 9.36 7.10
CA GLY A 129 -5.23 9.22 6.92
C GLY A 129 -5.67 8.06 6.02
N LYS A 130 -4.78 7.16 5.57
CA LYS A 130 -5.11 6.05 4.65
C LYS A 130 -6.31 5.22 5.08
N SER A 131 -6.41 4.86 6.37
CA SER A 131 -7.56 4.10 6.88
C SER A 131 -8.88 4.89 6.75
N PHE A 132 -8.84 6.21 6.92
CA PHE A 132 -10.01 7.06 6.68
C PHE A 132 -10.36 7.09 5.19
N ALA A 133 -9.37 7.26 4.29
CA ALA A 133 -9.60 7.20 2.85
C ALA A 133 -10.18 5.84 2.41
N LEU A 134 -9.74 4.73 3.00
CA LEU A 134 -10.31 3.39 2.74
C LEU A 134 -11.74 3.25 3.29
N ILE A 135 -12.05 3.83 4.44
CA ILE A 135 -13.42 3.86 4.99
C ILE A 135 -14.33 4.72 4.12
N GLU A 136 -13.86 5.91 3.69
CA GLU A 136 -14.57 6.75 2.73
C GLU A 136 -14.87 6.01 1.42
N LEU A 137 -13.89 5.25 0.91
CA LEU A 137 -14.06 4.41 -0.28
C LEU A 137 -15.11 3.31 -0.06
N CYS A 138 -15.08 2.61 1.08
CA CYS A 138 -16.10 1.62 1.40
C CYS A 138 -17.51 2.22 1.42
N ILE A 139 -17.65 3.40 2.00
CA ILE A 139 -18.92 4.14 2.03
C ILE A 139 -19.33 4.55 0.63
N ALA A 140 -18.41 5.10 -0.17
CA ALA A 140 -18.70 5.50 -1.55
C ALA A 140 -19.16 4.32 -2.42
N ILE A 141 -18.52 3.15 -2.27
CA ILE A 141 -18.95 1.92 -2.97
C ILE A 141 -20.32 1.47 -2.47
N ALA A 142 -20.56 1.48 -1.16
CA ALA A 142 -21.84 1.02 -0.61
C ALA A 142 -23.01 1.89 -1.05
N GLU A 143 -22.82 3.20 -1.05
CA GLU A 143 -23.86 4.19 -1.35
C GLU A 143 -23.90 4.58 -2.86
N GLY A 144 -22.91 4.18 -3.66
CA GLY A 144 -22.82 4.55 -5.08
C GLY A 144 -22.47 6.03 -5.28
N THR A 145 -21.64 6.59 -4.42
CA THR A 145 -21.24 8.01 -4.45
C THR A 145 -19.82 8.22 -4.95
N GLN A 146 -19.33 9.44 -4.95
CA GLN A 146 -17.98 9.77 -5.34
C GLN A 146 -16.97 9.57 -4.20
N TRP A 147 -15.78 9.12 -4.54
CA TRP A 147 -14.61 9.07 -3.68
C TRP A 147 -13.44 9.82 -4.34
N CYS A 148 -12.89 10.82 -3.67
CA CYS A 148 -11.81 11.66 -4.21
C CYS A 148 -12.10 12.25 -5.60
N GLY A 149 -13.39 12.52 -5.90
CA GLY A 149 -13.85 13.02 -7.20
C GLY A 149 -14.17 11.95 -8.23
N PHE A 150 -13.87 10.67 -7.97
CA PHE A 150 -14.17 9.55 -8.86
C PHE A 150 -15.49 8.88 -8.48
N GLN A 151 -16.35 8.63 -9.47
CA GLN A 151 -17.60 7.91 -9.25
C GLN A 151 -17.33 6.45 -8.91
N CYS A 152 -17.98 5.94 -7.85
CA CYS A 152 -17.92 4.53 -7.47
C CYS A 152 -19.19 3.80 -7.90
N THR A 153 -19.02 2.57 -8.38
CA THR A 153 -20.13 1.65 -8.65
C THR A 153 -20.70 1.17 -7.32
N GLN A 154 -22.05 1.22 -7.20
CA GLN A 154 -22.72 0.76 -6.01
C GLN A 154 -22.67 -0.75 -5.87
N GLY A 155 -22.33 -1.23 -4.69
CA GLY A 155 -22.37 -2.66 -4.38
C GLY A 155 -21.82 -3.01 -3.00
N ARG A 156 -21.74 -4.31 -2.75
CA ARG A 156 -21.32 -4.82 -1.45
C ARG A 156 -19.79 -4.81 -1.30
N VAL A 157 -19.29 -4.32 -0.17
CA VAL A 157 -17.87 -4.26 0.16
C VAL A 157 -17.57 -4.96 1.48
N LEU A 158 -16.45 -5.68 1.53
CA LEU A 158 -15.92 -6.27 2.75
C LEU A 158 -14.69 -5.49 3.22
N TYR A 159 -14.75 -4.91 4.40
CA TYR A 159 -13.61 -4.26 5.05
C TYR A 159 -12.94 -5.20 6.06
N VAL A 160 -11.69 -5.58 5.79
CA VAL A 160 -10.88 -6.45 6.65
C VAL A 160 -10.00 -5.59 7.54
N ASN A 161 -10.41 -5.42 8.80
CA ASN A 161 -9.70 -4.63 9.80
C ASN A 161 -8.67 -5.51 10.54
N LEU A 162 -7.40 -5.18 10.38
CA LEU A 162 -6.27 -5.91 10.98
C LEU A 162 -5.59 -5.15 12.13
N GLU A 163 -5.87 -3.85 12.27
CA GLU A 163 -5.13 -3.00 13.22
C GLU A 163 -6.00 -2.46 14.36
N LEU A 164 -7.20 -1.99 14.06
CA LEU A 164 -8.04 -1.35 15.05
C LEU A 164 -8.81 -2.38 15.89
N ASP A 165 -9.08 -2.06 17.15
CA ASP A 165 -10.09 -2.80 17.91
C ASP A 165 -11.49 -2.60 17.28
N ARG A 166 -12.39 -3.54 17.60
CA ARG A 166 -13.72 -3.55 16.99
C ARG A 166 -14.50 -2.25 17.22
N ALA A 167 -14.46 -1.72 18.45
CA ALA A 167 -15.23 -0.53 18.77
C ALA A 167 -14.70 0.70 18.01
N SER A 168 -13.39 0.94 18.05
CA SER A 168 -12.75 2.03 17.35
C SER A 168 -13.00 1.96 15.83
N CYS A 169 -12.96 0.77 15.23
CA CYS A 169 -13.25 0.60 13.82
C CYS A 169 -14.69 0.99 13.48
N LEU A 170 -15.66 0.50 14.25
CA LEU A 170 -17.07 0.81 14.01
C LEU A 170 -17.40 2.29 14.24
N HIS A 171 -16.82 2.92 15.26
CA HIS A 171 -16.96 4.36 15.50
C HIS A 171 -16.42 5.18 14.34
N ARG A 172 -15.25 4.83 13.78
CA ARG A 172 -14.69 5.54 12.61
C ARG A 172 -15.64 5.52 11.41
N PHE A 173 -16.29 4.39 11.11
CA PHE A 173 -17.29 4.33 10.06
C PHE A 173 -18.45 5.31 10.32
N LYS A 174 -18.96 5.33 11.56
CA LYS A 174 -20.03 6.25 11.95
C LYS A 174 -19.59 7.72 11.84
N ASP A 175 -18.38 8.04 12.32
CA ASP A 175 -17.85 9.40 12.30
C ASP A 175 -17.66 9.89 10.84
N VAL A 176 -17.17 9.02 9.96
CA VAL A 176 -16.98 9.34 8.53
C VAL A 176 -18.34 9.54 7.84
N TYR A 177 -19.32 8.66 8.04
CA TYR A 177 -20.69 8.87 7.52
C TYR A 177 -21.27 10.21 7.96
N THR A 178 -21.10 10.55 9.24
CA THR A 178 -21.59 11.82 9.81
C THR A 178 -20.88 13.02 9.18
N ALA A 179 -19.55 12.96 9.04
CA ALA A 179 -18.77 14.05 8.48
C ALA A 179 -18.98 14.25 6.97
N LEU A 180 -19.28 13.17 6.23
CA LEU A 180 -19.69 13.22 4.82
C LEU A 180 -21.12 13.73 4.64
N ASN A 181 -21.89 13.86 5.73
CA ASN A 181 -23.32 14.22 5.72
C ASN A 181 -24.14 13.30 4.80
N LEU A 182 -23.79 12.00 4.77
CA LEU A 182 -24.49 11.00 3.98
C LEU A 182 -25.54 10.28 4.85
N ARG A 183 -26.69 9.98 4.25
CA ARG A 183 -27.66 9.05 4.84
C ARG A 183 -27.17 7.63 4.58
N PRO A 184 -27.17 6.75 5.59
CA PRO A 184 -26.70 5.37 5.44
C PRO A 184 -27.79 4.47 4.82
N ASP A 185 -28.23 4.82 3.62
CA ASP A 185 -29.36 4.14 2.96
C ASP A 185 -28.98 2.71 2.53
N TYR A 186 -27.71 2.48 2.20
CA TYR A 186 -27.20 1.18 1.79
C TYR A 186 -26.09 0.64 2.72
N ILE A 187 -26.12 0.98 4.00
CA ILE A 187 -25.16 0.53 5.01
C ILE A 187 -25.06 -1.00 5.11
N SER A 188 -26.12 -1.73 4.72
CA SER A 188 -26.13 -3.19 4.64
C SER A 188 -25.16 -3.75 3.57
N ASN A 189 -24.67 -2.90 2.69
CA ASN A 189 -23.64 -3.25 1.71
C ASN A 189 -22.22 -3.28 2.31
N ILE A 190 -22.01 -2.81 3.56
CA ILE A 190 -20.71 -2.83 4.23
C ILE A 190 -20.69 -3.96 5.25
N ASP A 191 -19.81 -4.92 5.03
CA ASP A 191 -19.45 -5.92 6.03
C ASP A 191 -18.06 -5.62 6.59
N ILE A 192 -17.88 -5.73 7.91
CA ILE A 192 -16.59 -5.49 8.59
C ILE A 192 -16.12 -6.77 9.25
N TRP A 193 -14.92 -7.23 8.86
CA TRP A 193 -14.28 -8.40 9.46
C TRP A 193 -13.13 -7.97 10.37
N ASN A 194 -13.36 -7.95 11.68
CA ASN A 194 -12.39 -7.53 12.68
C ASN A 194 -11.43 -8.67 13.01
N LEU A 195 -10.17 -8.55 12.60
CA LEU A 195 -9.12 -9.56 12.75
C LEU A 195 -7.93 -9.09 13.58
N ARG A 196 -8.01 -7.95 14.27
CA ARG A 196 -6.96 -7.54 15.21
C ARG A 196 -6.67 -8.63 16.24
N GLY A 197 -5.40 -9.02 16.37
CA GLY A 197 -4.97 -10.13 17.25
C GLY A 197 -5.29 -11.53 16.72
N LYS A 198 -5.87 -11.64 15.52
CA LYS A 198 -6.20 -12.91 14.84
C LYS A 198 -5.69 -12.93 13.40
N SER A 199 -4.74 -12.05 13.07
CA SER A 199 -4.14 -11.99 11.73
C SER A 199 -3.43 -13.32 11.42
N LEU A 200 -3.60 -13.77 10.19
CA LEU A 200 -2.93 -14.95 9.64
C LEU A 200 -2.10 -14.52 8.43
N PRO A 201 -1.04 -15.24 8.09
CA PRO A 201 -0.37 -15.10 6.81
C PRO A 201 -1.37 -15.13 5.64
N MET A 202 -1.08 -14.39 4.56
CA MET A 202 -2.01 -14.25 3.44
C MET A 202 -2.33 -15.58 2.75
N ASP A 203 -1.38 -16.50 2.65
CA ASP A 203 -1.58 -17.86 2.12
C ASP A 203 -2.62 -18.68 2.92
N GLN A 204 -2.71 -18.43 4.23
CA GLN A 204 -3.70 -19.04 5.11
C GLN A 204 -5.00 -18.23 5.20
N LEU A 205 -4.91 -16.92 5.02
CA LEU A 205 -6.07 -16.02 5.08
C LEU A 205 -6.91 -16.11 3.80
N ALA A 206 -6.27 -16.12 2.64
CA ALA A 206 -6.95 -16.10 1.33
C ALA A 206 -7.99 -17.22 1.17
N PRO A 207 -7.72 -18.51 1.45
CA PRO A 207 -8.73 -19.55 1.35
C PRO A 207 -9.92 -19.35 2.31
N LYS A 208 -9.65 -18.80 3.50
CA LYS A 208 -10.70 -18.52 4.49
C LYS A 208 -11.54 -17.32 4.11
N LEU A 209 -10.92 -16.31 3.49
CA LEU A 209 -11.56 -15.12 2.96
C LEU A 209 -12.49 -15.50 1.80
N ILE A 210 -11.96 -16.20 0.79
CA ILE A 210 -12.71 -16.68 -0.38
C ILE A 210 -13.96 -17.46 0.06
N ARG A 211 -13.79 -18.50 0.89
CA ARG A 211 -14.91 -19.31 1.39
C ARG A 211 -16.02 -18.51 2.10
N ARG A 212 -15.67 -17.42 2.78
CA ARG A 212 -16.64 -16.55 3.46
C ARG A 212 -17.27 -15.56 2.49
N ALA A 213 -16.45 -15.00 1.61
CA ALA A 213 -16.87 -13.96 0.67
C ALA A 213 -17.79 -14.51 -0.44
N GLN A 214 -17.56 -15.75 -0.89
CA GLN A 214 -18.42 -16.42 -1.87
C GLN A 214 -19.92 -16.51 -1.46
N LYS A 215 -20.22 -16.34 -0.18
CA LYS A 215 -21.60 -16.35 0.33
C LYS A 215 -22.36 -15.04 0.09
N LYS A 216 -21.66 -13.98 -0.28
CA LYS A 216 -22.21 -12.65 -0.46
C LYS A 216 -21.48 -12.00 -1.66
N ASN A 217 -22.16 -11.55 -2.65
CA ASN A 217 -21.59 -10.98 -3.88
C ASN A 217 -20.86 -9.65 -3.62
N TYR A 218 -19.66 -9.71 -3.05
CA TYR A 218 -18.82 -8.53 -2.88
C TYR A 218 -18.22 -8.11 -4.22
N ILE A 219 -18.26 -6.82 -4.50
CA ILE A 219 -17.57 -6.23 -5.67
C ILE A 219 -16.20 -5.66 -5.28
N ALA A 220 -15.95 -5.47 -3.98
CA ALA A 220 -14.67 -5.01 -3.45
C ALA A 220 -14.35 -5.66 -2.10
N ILE A 221 -13.07 -5.91 -1.86
CA ILE A 221 -12.49 -6.36 -0.60
C ILE A 221 -11.39 -5.38 -0.23
N VAL A 222 -11.53 -4.70 0.90
CA VAL A 222 -10.58 -3.72 1.40
C VAL A 222 -9.82 -4.30 2.57
N ILE A 223 -8.48 -4.28 2.52
CA ILE A 223 -7.59 -4.85 3.55
C ILE A 223 -6.75 -3.74 4.19
N ASP A 224 -6.93 -3.51 5.47
CA ASP A 224 -6.30 -2.40 6.20
C ASP A 224 -5.62 -2.86 7.50
N PRO A 225 -4.27 -2.75 7.57
CA PRO A 225 -3.25 -2.62 6.51
C PRO A 225 -2.61 -3.97 6.17
N ILE A 226 -1.97 -4.09 5.00
CA ILE A 226 -1.41 -5.38 4.56
C ILE A 226 -0.18 -5.83 5.36
N TYR A 227 0.59 -4.95 5.97
CA TYR A 227 1.81 -5.34 6.69
C TYR A 227 1.55 -6.34 7.84
N LYS A 228 0.30 -6.44 8.31
CA LYS A 228 -0.11 -7.41 9.34
C LYS A 228 -0.23 -8.85 8.85
N ILE A 229 -0.29 -9.05 7.54
CA ILE A 229 -0.47 -10.36 6.90
C ILE A 229 0.68 -10.75 5.98
N ILE A 230 1.65 -9.85 5.79
CA ILE A 230 2.92 -10.14 5.14
C ILE A 230 3.75 -11.05 6.07
N THR A 231 4.34 -12.09 5.51
CA THR A 231 5.29 -12.97 6.18
C THR A 231 6.60 -13.01 5.43
N GLY A 232 7.70 -12.97 6.18
CA GLY A 232 9.04 -12.97 5.62
C GLY A 232 9.59 -11.56 5.37
N ASP A 233 10.57 -11.47 4.47
CA ASP A 233 11.26 -10.22 4.15
C ASP A 233 10.52 -9.46 3.04
N GLU A 234 10.01 -8.28 3.37
CA GLU A 234 9.35 -7.37 2.40
C GLU A 234 10.25 -6.95 1.24
N ASN A 235 11.58 -7.04 1.39
CA ASN A 235 12.55 -6.70 0.35
C ASN A 235 12.85 -7.89 -0.59
N SER A 236 12.41 -9.10 -0.23
CA SER A 236 12.57 -10.29 -1.08
C SER A 236 11.52 -10.29 -2.19
N ALA A 237 11.97 -10.10 -3.44
CA ALA A 237 11.09 -10.10 -4.61
C ALA A 237 10.30 -11.42 -4.74
N ASP A 238 10.92 -12.56 -4.45
CA ASP A 238 10.30 -13.88 -4.57
C ASP A 238 9.19 -14.09 -3.52
N GLN A 239 9.42 -13.66 -2.28
CA GLN A 239 8.41 -13.74 -1.23
C GLN A 239 7.24 -12.79 -1.50
N MET A 240 7.53 -11.59 -1.99
CA MET A 240 6.50 -10.62 -2.34
C MET A 240 5.69 -11.04 -3.56
N ALA A 241 6.31 -11.65 -4.57
CA ALA A 241 5.56 -12.23 -5.70
C ALA A 241 4.58 -13.32 -5.24
N ARG A 242 5.02 -14.22 -4.36
CA ARG A 242 4.12 -15.25 -3.78
C ARG A 242 3.00 -14.66 -2.94
N PHE A 243 3.28 -13.58 -2.23
CA PHE A 243 2.28 -12.85 -1.44
C PHE A 243 1.23 -12.20 -2.36
N CYS A 244 1.67 -11.49 -3.40
CA CYS A 244 0.81 -10.82 -4.37
C CYS A 244 -0.07 -11.81 -5.15
N ASN A 245 0.46 -12.98 -5.52
CA ASN A 245 -0.31 -14.06 -6.17
C ASN A 245 -1.51 -14.56 -5.33
N GLN A 246 -1.52 -14.34 -4.01
CA GLN A 246 -2.70 -14.67 -3.20
C GLN A 246 -3.84 -13.68 -3.45
N PHE A 247 -3.52 -12.42 -3.77
CA PHE A 247 -4.54 -11.44 -4.17
C PHE A 247 -5.16 -11.78 -5.52
N ASP A 248 -4.33 -12.27 -6.48
CA ASP A 248 -4.84 -12.73 -7.79
C ASP A 248 -5.88 -13.84 -7.62
N LYS A 249 -5.63 -14.81 -6.72
CA LYS A 249 -6.60 -15.85 -6.39
C LYS A 249 -7.90 -15.27 -5.84
N VAL A 250 -7.81 -14.29 -4.93
CA VAL A 250 -9.00 -13.65 -4.36
C VAL A 250 -9.78 -12.91 -5.45
N CYS A 251 -9.08 -12.17 -6.33
CA CYS A 251 -9.70 -11.46 -7.45
C CYS A 251 -10.40 -12.42 -8.40
N THR A 252 -9.72 -13.50 -8.82
CA THR A 252 -10.24 -14.49 -9.78
C THR A 252 -11.43 -15.27 -9.21
N GLU A 253 -11.32 -15.77 -7.98
CA GLU A 253 -12.35 -16.61 -7.35
C GLU A 253 -13.62 -15.82 -6.97
N LEU A 254 -13.50 -14.52 -6.75
CA LEU A 254 -14.62 -13.69 -6.29
C LEU A 254 -15.10 -12.69 -7.33
N SER A 255 -14.36 -12.49 -8.41
CA SER A 255 -14.58 -11.39 -9.39
C SER A 255 -14.69 -10.02 -8.70
N ALA A 256 -14.05 -9.85 -7.55
CA ALA A 256 -14.07 -8.66 -6.72
C ALA A 256 -12.73 -7.95 -6.76
N ALA A 257 -12.73 -6.62 -6.73
CA ALA A 257 -11.49 -5.87 -6.59
C ALA A 257 -10.86 -6.07 -5.20
N VAL A 258 -9.54 -6.20 -5.14
CA VAL A 258 -8.80 -6.24 -3.86
C VAL A 258 -8.05 -4.93 -3.70
N ILE A 259 -8.42 -4.17 -2.68
CA ILE A 259 -7.89 -2.84 -2.38
C ILE A 259 -7.15 -2.92 -1.04
N TYR A 260 -5.93 -2.44 -1.00
CA TYR A 260 -5.13 -2.52 0.22
C TYR A 260 -4.23 -1.30 0.41
N CYS A 261 -3.81 -1.05 1.64
CA CYS A 261 -2.89 0.05 1.92
C CYS A 261 -1.56 -0.42 2.48
N HIS A 262 -0.51 0.33 2.12
CA HIS A 262 0.84 0.13 2.59
C HIS A 262 1.55 1.44 2.91
N HIS A 263 2.63 1.36 3.68
CA HIS A 263 3.42 2.53 4.04
C HIS A 263 4.46 2.88 2.97
N HIS A 264 4.86 4.16 2.93
CA HIS A 264 6.03 4.57 2.19
C HIS A 264 7.31 3.97 2.77
N SER A 265 8.30 3.72 1.93
CA SER A 265 9.66 3.41 2.34
C SER A 265 10.27 4.57 3.15
N LYS A 266 11.31 4.28 3.95
CA LYS A 266 12.00 5.31 4.74
C LYS A 266 12.70 6.34 3.86
N GLY A 267 12.83 7.58 4.36
CA GLY A 267 13.53 8.69 3.72
C GLY A 267 12.61 9.70 3.02
N GLY A 268 13.17 10.73 2.42
CA GLY A 268 12.43 11.79 1.71
C GLY A 268 11.69 11.24 0.49
N GLN A 269 10.40 11.44 0.42
CA GLN A 269 9.54 10.85 -0.61
C GLN A 269 9.35 11.78 -1.82
N GLY A 270 9.37 13.10 -1.62
CA GLY A 270 9.15 14.07 -2.69
C GLY A 270 10.16 14.04 -3.85
N MET A 271 11.30 13.34 -3.68
CA MET A 271 12.30 13.12 -4.74
C MET A 271 12.13 11.79 -5.48
N LYS A 272 11.24 10.91 -5.02
CA LYS A 272 10.96 9.61 -5.65
C LYS A 272 9.75 9.75 -6.56
N ARG A 273 9.71 8.91 -7.62
CA ARG A 273 8.48 8.75 -8.41
C ARG A 273 7.38 8.15 -7.52
N SER A 274 6.12 8.49 -7.77
CA SER A 274 4.98 8.01 -6.98
C SER A 274 4.97 6.48 -6.84
N MET A 275 5.21 5.75 -7.92
CA MET A 275 5.25 4.29 -7.92
C MET A 275 6.39 3.69 -7.07
N ASP A 276 7.48 4.44 -6.84
CA ASP A 276 8.67 3.96 -6.11
C ASP A 276 8.64 4.34 -4.62
N ARG A 277 7.57 4.99 -4.15
CA ARG A 277 7.43 5.43 -2.76
C ARG A 277 6.99 4.32 -1.82
N ALA A 278 6.24 3.32 -2.30
CA ALA A 278 5.78 2.20 -1.49
C ALA A 278 6.97 1.43 -0.86
N SER A 279 6.81 0.98 0.39
CA SER A 279 7.81 0.17 1.08
C SER A 279 7.93 -1.22 0.48
N GLY A 280 9.11 -1.86 0.64
CA GLY A 280 9.35 -3.22 0.21
C GLY A 280 9.97 -3.34 -1.18
N SER A 281 9.91 -4.54 -1.76
CA SER A 281 10.51 -4.83 -3.06
C SER A 281 9.74 -4.14 -4.19
N GLY A 282 10.41 -3.90 -5.33
CA GLY A 282 9.79 -3.34 -6.54
C GLY A 282 8.61 -4.15 -7.09
N VAL A 283 8.33 -5.33 -6.56
CA VAL A 283 7.14 -6.13 -6.90
C VAL A 283 5.87 -5.38 -6.51
N PHE A 284 5.82 -4.77 -5.31
CA PHE A 284 4.67 -3.97 -4.90
C PHE A 284 4.36 -2.79 -5.82
N ALA A 285 5.37 -2.26 -6.50
CA ALA A 285 5.19 -1.18 -7.46
C ALA A 285 4.71 -1.66 -8.84
N ARG A 286 4.83 -2.96 -9.14
CA ARG A 286 4.55 -3.52 -10.47
C ARG A 286 3.33 -4.42 -10.52
N ASP A 287 2.99 -5.05 -9.40
CA ASP A 287 1.92 -6.05 -9.32
C ASP A 287 0.51 -5.44 -9.35
N PRO A 288 0.17 -4.36 -8.63
CA PRO A 288 -1.16 -3.77 -8.66
C PRO A 288 -1.55 -3.23 -10.03
N ASP A 289 -2.83 -3.30 -10.36
CA ASP A 289 -3.39 -2.69 -11.58
C ASP A 289 -3.57 -1.17 -11.44
N ALA A 290 -3.71 -0.70 -10.19
CA ALA A 290 -3.72 0.71 -9.84
C ALA A 290 -2.92 0.97 -8.57
N ILE A 291 -2.08 1.99 -8.59
CA ILE A 291 -1.40 2.52 -7.41
C ILE A 291 -1.86 3.96 -7.22
N LEU A 292 -2.41 4.25 -6.05
CA LEU A 292 -2.73 5.60 -5.62
C LEU A 292 -1.76 6.01 -4.52
N ASP A 293 -0.90 6.96 -4.84
CA ASP A 293 0.14 7.43 -3.95
C ASP A 293 -0.29 8.74 -3.28
N MET A 294 -0.35 8.70 -1.93
CA MET A 294 -0.69 9.86 -1.11
C MET A 294 0.59 10.51 -0.58
N ILE A 295 0.87 11.74 -0.98
CA ILE A 295 1.99 12.52 -0.48
C ILE A 295 1.48 13.80 0.20
N GLN A 296 2.14 14.16 1.30
CA GLN A 296 1.82 15.39 2.02
C GLN A 296 2.32 16.60 1.25
N LEU A 297 1.50 17.66 1.21
CA LEU A 297 1.86 18.93 0.63
C LEU A 297 2.31 19.91 1.72
N CYS A 298 3.35 20.67 1.40
CA CYS A 298 3.84 21.74 2.26
C CYS A 298 3.02 23.01 2.02
N VAL A 299 2.15 23.32 2.96
CA VAL A 299 1.39 24.58 2.95
C VAL A 299 1.77 25.39 4.19
N ASN A 300 2.08 26.66 4.00
CA ASN A 300 2.16 27.61 5.11
C ASN A 300 0.72 27.87 5.57
N ASN A 301 0.35 27.24 6.68
CA ASN A 301 -1.02 27.07 7.15
C ASN A 301 -1.83 28.38 7.35
N ASP A 302 -1.18 29.54 7.42
CA ASP A 302 -1.89 30.82 7.68
C ASP A 302 -2.06 31.71 6.45
N SER A 303 -1.23 31.59 5.41
CA SER A 303 -1.22 32.55 4.30
C SER A 303 -1.92 32.10 3.02
N ARG A 304 -2.30 30.80 2.93
CA ARG A 304 -2.91 30.23 1.71
C ARG A 304 -4.35 29.77 1.91
N ARG A 305 -4.82 29.64 3.15
CA ARG A 305 -6.24 29.38 3.44
C ARG A 305 -7.00 30.70 3.34
N THR A 306 -8.09 30.67 2.59
CA THR A 306 -9.00 31.82 2.53
C THR A 306 -9.66 32.03 3.90
N ASP A 307 -10.11 33.27 4.19
CA ASP A 307 -10.86 33.51 5.42
C ASP A 307 -12.17 32.69 5.43
N TYR A 308 -12.72 32.41 4.25
CA TYR A 308 -13.86 31.53 4.08
C TYR A 308 -13.59 30.09 4.59
N ASP A 309 -12.43 29.50 4.30
CA ASP A 309 -12.06 28.15 4.80
C ASP A 309 -11.92 28.16 6.33
N LYS A 310 -11.37 29.23 6.91
CA LYS A 310 -11.22 29.38 8.36
C LYS A 310 -12.57 29.54 9.06
N GLU A 311 -13.49 30.28 8.44
CA GLU A 311 -14.86 30.49 8.98
C GLU A 311 -15.70 29.21 8.85
N ALA A 312 -15.59 28.49 7.74
CA ALA A 312 -16.26 27.21 7.54
C ALA A 312 -15.80 26.17 8.57
N ASP A 313 -14.49 26.07 8.84
CA ASP A 313 -13.95 25.18 9.86
C ASP A 313 -14.44 25.57 11.25
N LYS A 314 -14.46 26.86 11.56
CA LYS A 314 -14.94 27.39 12.86
C LYS A 314 -16.43 27.10 13.04
N ALA A 315 -17.24 27.29 11.99
CA ALA A 315 -18.67 26.97 12.00
C ALA A 315 -18.92 25.46 12.16
N ALA A 316 -18.04 24.63 11.59
CA ALA A 316 -18.07 23.16 11.74
C ALA A 316 -17.47 22.66 13.05
N GLY A 317 -16.98 23.53 13.94
CA GLY A 317 -16.33 23.15 15.21
C GLY A 317 -14.97 22.48 15.04
N ILE A 318 -14.31 22.64 13.90
CA ILE A 318 -13.04 22.00 13.59
C ILE A 318 -11.91 22.75 14.29
N THR A 319 -11.38 22.16 15.35
CA THR A 319 -10.25 22.71 16.14
C THR A 319 -8.90 22.16 15.69
N VAL A 320 -8.87 21.10 14.89
CA VAL A 320 -7.66 20.44 14.40
C VAL A 320 -7.25 21.06 13.07
N LYS A 321 -5.98 21.48 12.96
CA LYS A 321 -5.44 22.00 11.68
C LYS A 321 -5.54 20.93 10.58
N PRO A 322 -6.18 21.23 9.43
CA PRO A 322 -6.19 20.35 8.30
C PRO A 322 -4.77 20.12 7.75
N THR A 323 -4.54 18.95 7.22
CA THR A 323 -3.31 18.64 6.48
C THR A 323 -3.62 18.53 4.99
N ALA A 324 -2.67 18.91 4.14
CA ALA A 324 -2.85 18.92 2.70
C ALA A 324 -2.18 17.71 2.07
N TRP A 325 -2.87 17.07 1.13
CA TRP A 325 -2.45 15.83 0.49
C TRP A 325 -2.65 15.90 -1.01
N ARG A 326 -1.80 15.19 -1.74
CA ARG A 326 -1.93 14.94 -3.17
C ARG A 326 -2.03 13.45 -3.40
N ILE A 327 -3.00 13.03 -4.22
CA ILE A 327 -3.09 11.67 -4.74
C ILE A 327 -2.63 11.68 -6.19
N ALA A 328 -1.60 10.90 -6.50
CA ALA A 328 -1.17 10.62 -7.87
C ALA A 328 -1.46 9.15 -8.18
N GLY A 329 -2.00 8.89 -9.38
CA GLY A 329 -2.30 7.55 -9.86
C GLY A 329 -1.21 7.00 -10.77
N THR A 330 -0.92 5.69 -10.68
CA THR A 330 -0.22 4.91 -11.69
C THR A 330 -1.13 3.76 -12.05
N LEU A 331 -1.66 3.78 -13.27
CA LEU A 331 -2.75 2.90 -13.70
C LEU A 331 -2.29 2.00 -14.85
N ARG A 332 -2.78 0.76 -14.88
CA ARG A 332 -2.53 -0.20 -15.95
C ARG A 332 -3.63 -0.18 -17.01
N GLU A 333 -4.89 -0.07 -16.58
CA GLU A 333 -6.08 -0.24 -17.42
C GLU A 333 -6.69 1.07 -17.92
N PHE A 334 -6.32 2.18 -17.31
CA PHE A 334 -6.90 3.49 -17.62
C PHE A 334 -5.82 4.51 -17.94
N PRO A 335 -6.12 5.56 -18.70
CA PRO A 335 -5.24 6.71 -18.83
C PRO A 335 -4.93 7.34 -17.48
N MET A 336 -3.75 7.92 -17.34
CA MET A 336 -3.37 8.66 -16.13
C MET A 336 -4.29 9.87 -15.97
N PHE A 337 -4.75 10.08 -14.73
CA PHE A 337 -5.50 11.28 -14.36
C PHE A 337 -4.59 12.35 -13.76
N GLU A 338 -5.02 13.61 -13.81
CA GLU A 338 -4.32 14.70 -13.15
C GLU A 338 -4.33 14.49 -11.62
N PRO A 339 -3.20 14.73 -10.93
CA PRO A 339 -3.13 14.53 -9.48
C PRO A 339 -4.21 15.29 -8.72
N VAL A 340 -4.91 14.61 -7.83
CA VAL A 340 -5.99 15.16 -7.02
C VAL A 340 -5.42 15.75 -5.73
N ASN A 341 -5.69 17.03 -5.48
CA ASN A 341 -5.30 17.70 -4.25
C ASN A 341 -6.45 17.74 -3.26
N MET A 342 -6.15 17.49 -1.98
CA MET A 342 -7.16 17.38 -0.94
C MET A 342 -6.68 17.94 0.39
N TRP A 343 -7.63 18.38 1.20
CA TRP A 343 -7.48 18.68 2.61
C TRP A 343 -7.97 17.51 3.45
N PHE A 344 -7.15 16.95 4.32
CA PHE A 344 -7.64 16.04 5.35
C PHE A 344 -8.06 16.86 6.57
N THR A 345 -9.35 16.97 6.74
CA THR A 345 -10.02 17.57 7.90
C THR A 345 -10.68 16.43 8.66
N TYR A 346 -10.05 16.02 9.75
CA TYR A 346 -10.51 14.85 10.51
C TYR A 346 -12.04 14.83 10.67
N PRO A 347 -12.73 13.73 10.30
CA PRO A 347 -12.21 12.45 9.90
C PRO A 347 -12.28 12.18 8.36
N ILE A 348 -12.40 13.19 7.51
CA ILE A 348 -12.59 13.02 6.05
C ILE A 348 -11.61 13.82 5.20
N HIS A 349 -11.43 13.35 3.95
CA HIS A 349 -10.75 14.06 2.89
C HIS A 349 -11.73 14.91 2.10
N ARG A 350 -11.36 16.17 1.82
CA ARG A 350 -12.14 17.12 1.00
C ARG A 350 -11.30 17.57 -0.18
N LEU A 351 -11.86 17.61 -1.35
CA LEU A 351 -11.20 18.14 -2.54
C LEU A 351 -10.80 19.60 -2.34
N ASP A 352 -9.70 19.99 -2.96
CA ASP A 352 -9.27 21.40 -3.03
C ASP A 352 -10.03 22.12 -4.16
N ASP A 353 -11.27 22.46 -3.93
CA ASP A 353 -12.14 23.15 -4.90
C ASP A 353 -11.64 24.57 -5.23
N THR A 354 -10.78 25.13 -4.39
CA THR A 354 -10.23 26.49 -4.57
C THR A 354 -8.95 26.52 -5.39
N GLY A 355 -8.31 25.35 -5.62
CA GLY A 355 -7.04 25.25 -6.34
C GLY A 355 -5.82 25.76 -5.56
N VAL A 356 -5.97 26.09 -4.27
CA VAL A 356 -4.88 26.60 -3.42
C VAL A 356 -3.72 25.65 -3.32
N LEU A 357 -3.98 24.35 -3.41
CA LEU A 357 -2.95 23.31 -3.30
C LEU A 357 -2.25 22.97 -4.65
N ALA A 358 -2.72 23.53 -5.77
CA ALA A 358 -2.17 23.21 -7.10
C ALA A 358 -0.66 23.46 -7.18
N MET A 359 -0.19 24.58 -6.59
CA MET A 359 1.22 24.99 -6.58
C MET A 359 1.96 24.61 -5.29
N ALA A 360 1.35 23.81 -4.41
CA ALA A 360 2.01 23.41 -3.17
C ALA A 360 3.09 22.34 -3.45
N ALA A 361 4.26 22.54 -2.84
CA ALA A 361 5.37 21.62 -2.96
C ALA A 361 5.08 20.31 -2.20
N GLU A 362 5.49 19.19 -2.74
CA GLU A 362 5.46 17.89 -2.06
C GLU A 362 6.51 17.84 -0.93
N GLU A 363 6.16 17.27 0.21
CA GLU A 363 7.07 17.14 1.35
C GLU A 363 8.33 16.34 0.95
N GLY A 364 9.51 16.92 1.28
CA GLY A 364 10.81 16.35 0.93
C GLY A 364 11.22 16.52 -0.54
N SER A 365 10.49 17.30 -1.33
CA SER A 365 10.91 17.72 -2.68
C SER A 365 12.06 18.74 -2.62
N LEU A 366 12.75 18.93 -3.76
CA LEU A 366 13.79 19.96 -3.87
C LEU A 366 13.24 21.36 -3.59
N GLU A 367 11.99 21.63 -3.94
CA GLU A 367 11.31 22.91 -3.69
C GLU A 367 11.06 23.12 -2.20
N ASP A 368 10.59 22.07 -1.49
CA ASP A 368 10.40 22.10 -0.03
C ASP A 368 11.74 22.33 0.70
N VAL A 369 12.78 21.58 0.33
CA VAL A 369 14.12 21.74 0.94
C VAL A 369 14.67 23.15 0.72
N ARG A 370 14.50 23.71 -0.47
CA ARG A 370 14.92 25.09 -0.78
C ARG A 370 14.09 26.14 -0.02
N ALA A 371 12.78 25.91 0.15
CA ALA A 371 11.91 26.79 0.90
C ALA A 371 12.27 26.80 2.39
N LYS A 372 12.47 25.64 3.00
CA LYS A 372 12.92 25.49 4.39
C LYS A 372 14.29 26.12 4.63
N GLY A 373 15.22 25.93 3.69
CA GLY A 373 16.54 26.57 3.75
C GLY A 373 16.47 28.11 3.72
N ARG A 374 15.62 28.69 2.86
CA ARG A 374 15.38 30.15 2.81
C ARG A 374 14.73 30.66 4.10
N GLU A 375 13.75 29.94 4.62
CA GLU A 375 13.08 30.31 5.88
C GLU A 375 14.04 30.26 7.07
N ALA A 376 14.85 29.20 7.19
CA ALA A 376 15.87 29.08 8.22
C ALA A 376 16.90 30.23 8.13
N GLY A 377 17.38 30.55 6.91
CA GLY A 377 18.27 31.68 6.68
C GLY A 377 17.66 33.04 7.06
N ASN A 378 16.36 33.24 6.75
CA ASN A 378 15.65 34.45 7.12
C ASN A 378 15.46 34.57 8.66
N LYS A 379 15.10 33.44 9.32
CA LYS A 379 15.00 33.39 10.79
C LYS A 379 16.33 33.68 11.48
N ALA A 380 17.43 33.11 10.96
CA ALA A 380 18.76 33.40 11.49
C ALA A 380 19.15 34.87 11.35
N LYS A 381 18.87 35.48 10.20
CA LYS A 381 19.11 36.91 9.97
C LYS A 381 18.23 37.80 10.88
N ALA A 382 16.97 37.43 11.08
CA ALA A 382 16.07 38.12 11.97
C ALA A 382 16.57 38.08 13.43
N ARG A 383 16.96 36.90 13.93
CA ARG A 383 17.56 36.73 15.25
C ARG A 383 18.82 37.59 15.42
N GLN A 384 19.77 37.53 14.49
CA GLN A 384 20.98 38.34 14.55
C GLN A 384 20.66 39.85 14.58
N LYS A 385 19.59 40.27 13.89
CA LYS A 385 19.15 41.68 13.93
C LYS A 385 18.57 42.02 15.30
N GLU A 386 17.70 41.18 15.86
CA GLU A 386 17.13 41.38 17.21
C GLU A 386 18.22 41.42 18.28
N ASP A 387 19.19 40.47 18.23
CA ASP A 387 20.32 40.44 19.16
C ASP A 387 21.15 41.74 19.10
N ARG A 388 21.43 42.29 17.90
CA ARG A 388 22.13 43.56 17.75
C ARG A 388 21.32 44.70 18.27
N ILE A 389 20.02 44.77 18.01
CA ILE A 389 19.13 45.82 18.52
C ILE A 389 19.10 45.79 20.06
N SER A 390 19.06 44.60 20.67
CA SER A 390 19.10 44.45 22.12
C SER A 390 20.46 44.83 22.73
N GLN A 391 21.55 44.67 21.95
CA GLN A 391 22.90 45.06 22.37
C GLN A 391 23.19 46.55 22.24
N VAL A 392 22.35 47.33 21.55
CA VAL A 392 22.57 48.79 21.40
C VAL A 392 22.65 49.51 22.73
N ASP A 393 21.75 49.19 23.68
CA ASP A 393 21.73 49.79 25.01
C ASP A 393 23.01 49.47 25.79
N THR A 394 23.37 48.20 25.84
CA THR A 394 24.59 47.74 26.53
C THR A 394 25.85 48.34 25.89
N ALA A 395 25.91 48.41 24.56
CA ALA A 395 27.04 49.00 23.83
C ALA A 395 27.15 50.52 24.11
N TYR A 396 26.04 51.21 24.15
CA TYR A 396 26.03 52.64 24.48
C TYR A 396 26.52 52.89 25.92
N GLU A 397 26.00 52.16 26.90
CA GLU A 397 26.42 52.24 28.29
C GLU A 397 27.91 51.94 28.45
N ASN A 398 28.43 50.87 27.88
CA ASN A 398 29.83 50.50 27.96
C ASN A 398 30.77 51.55 27.35
N LEU A 399 30.39 52.14 26.21
CA LEU A 399 31.17 53.18 25.58
C LEU A 399 31.15 54.47 26.38
N SER A 400 30.01 54.82 27.00
CA SER A 400 29.89 55.99 27.87
C SER A 400 30.67 55.81 29.17
N MET A 401 30.61 54.64 29.82
CA MET A 401 31.39 54.33 31.03
C MET A 401 32.87 54.23 30.75
N GLY A 402 33.30 53.89 29.51
CA GLY A 402 34.67 53.85 29.07
C GLY A 402 35.35 55.23 28.87
N GLY A 403 34.68 56.34 29.34
CA GLY A 403 35.24 57.68 29.35
C GLY A 403 34.95 58.51 28.10
N LYS A 404 34.03 58.14 27.26
CA LYS A 404 33.56 58.92 26.11
C LYS A 404 32.38 59.80 26.52
N GLU A 405 32.60 61.13 26.59
CA GLU A 405 31.52 62.09 26.84
C GLU A 405 30.41 62.08 25.77
N ILE A 406 30.78 61.67 24.53
CA ILE A 406 29.86 61.60 23.39
C ILE A 406 30.14 60.33 22.63
N VAL A 407 29.11 59.44 22.52
CA VAL A 407 29.19 58.22 21.73
C VAL A 407 28.83 58.54 20.28
N THR A 408 29.69 58.17 19.34
CA THR A 408 29.43 58.34 17.90
C THR A 408 28.97 57.07 17.23
N VAL A 409 28.34 57.17 16.06
CA VAL A 409 27.96 56.03 15.24
C VAL A 409 29.18 55.18 14.87
N LYS A 410 30.36 55.83 14.68
CA LYS A 410 31.63 55.15 14.38
C LYS A 410 32.13 54.33 15.57
N ASP A 411 32.02 54.87 16.78
CA ASP A 411 32.41 54.12 17.99
C ASP A 411 31.55 52.89 18.21
N MET A 412 30.24 53.06 18.04
CA MET A 412 29.26 52.00 18.15
C MET A 412 29.49 50.92 17.07
N ALA A 413 29.83 51.32 15.84
CA ALA A 413 30.11 50.43 14.73
C ALA A 413 31.37 49.55 15.01
N ALA A 414 32.40 50.17 15.55
CA ALA A 414 33.60 49.47 15.96
C ALA A 414 33.38 48.55 17.15
N TYR A 415 32.55 48.94 18.11
CA TYR A 415 32.22 48.10 19.29
C TYR A 415 31.40 46.88 18.93
N LEU A 416 30.42 47.03 18.05
CA LEU A 416 29.51 45.95 17.63
C LEU A 416 30.02 45.16 16.42
N ASP A 417 31.19 45.51 15.87
CA ASP A 417 31.78 44.92 14.66
C ASP A 417 30.81 44.89 13.46
N VAL A 418 30.17 46.02 13.19
CA VAL A 418 29.22 46.20 12.09
C VAL A 418 29.44 47.54 11.35
N SER A 419 28.84 47.66 10.15
CA SER A 419 28.93 48.93 9.42
C SER A 419 28.16 50.07 10.10
N GLU A 420 28.62 51.31 9.94
CA GLU A 420 27.89 52.52 10.43
C GLU A 420 26.45 52.59 9.91
N LYS A 421 26.20 52.13 8.65
CA LYS A 421 24.85 52.07 8.09
C LYS A 421 23.96 51.08 8.88
N THR A 422 24.54 49.98 9.35
CA THR A 422 23.83 49.00 10.18
C THR A 422 23.52 49.57 11.54
N VAL A 423 24.49 50.26 12.19
CA VAL A 423 24.29 50.93 13.48
C VAL A 423 23.16 51.96 13.41
N ARG A 424 23.16 52.86 12.40
CA ARG A 424 22.09 53.86 12.22
C ARG A 424 20.71 53.19 12.16
N ARG A 425 20.59 52.09 11.42
CA ARG A 425 19.33 51.38 11.30
C ARG A 425 18.95 50.66 12.62
N ASP A 426 19.91 50.07 13.31
CA ASP A 426 19.64 49.33 14.54
C ASP A 426 19.32 50.27 15.71
N ILE A 427 19.92 51.48 15.77
CA ILE A 427 19.56 52.57 16.71
C ILE A 427 18.12 53.06 16.47
N LEU A 428 17.76 53.27 15.21
CA LEU A 428 16.39 53.70 14.88
C LEU A 428 15.36 52.64 15.25
N ALA A 429 15.72 51.35 15.09
CA ALA A 429 14.88 50.22 15.45
C ALA A 429 14.78 49.96 16.96
N ASN A 430 15.84 50.28 17.72
CA ASN A 430 15.87 50.21 19.19
C ASN A 430 14.95 51.26 19.83
N GLY A 431 14.92 52.42 19.26
CA GLY A 431 13.97 53.45 19.67
C GLY A 431 14.36 54.30 20.89
N ASN A 432 15.37 53.92 21.67
CA ASN A 432 15.79 54.59 22.90
C ASN A 432 16.75 55.75 22.64
N TYR A 433 17.23 55.91 21.41
CA TYR A 433 18.24 56.91 21.04
C TYR A 433 17.82 57.74 19.84
N GLU A 434 18.38 58.95 19.75
CA GLU A 434 18.30 59.83 18.60
C GLU A 434 19.67 60.00 17.96
N LEU A 435 19.67 60.23 16.64
CA LEU A 435 20.87 60.47 15.86
C LEU A 435 20.95 61.94 15.44
N GLY A 436 22.03 62.63 15.82
CA GLY A 436 22.32 64.00 15.39
C GLY A 436 23.78 64.12 14.97
N GLU A 437 24.04 64.58 13.72
CA GLU A 437 25.40 64.81 13.18
C GLU A 437 26.40 63.69 13.41
N GLY A 438 25.95 62.45 13.32
CA GLY A 438 26.79 61.25 13.54
C GLY A 438 27.01 60.88 15.01
N LYS A 439 26.38 61.56 15.92
CA LYS A 439 26.37 61.33 17.38
C LYS A 439 25.08 60.64 17.80
N ILE A 440 25.13 59.89 18.91
CA ILE A 440 24.03 59.13 19.46
C ILE A 440 23.64 59.77 20.80
N TYR A 441 22.37 60.09 20.95
CA TYR A 441 21.82 60.71 22.16
C TYR A 441 20.67 59.88 22.72
N PRO A 442 20.65 59.62 24.04
CA PRO A 442 19.49 58.99 24.66
C PRO A 442 18.24 59.87 24.51
N LYS A 443 17.10 59.30 24.16
CA LYS A 443 15.84 59.99 24.22
C LYS A 443 15.45 60.25 25.67
N LYS A 444 14.97 61.45 25.97
CA LYS A 444 14.45 61.85 27.30
C LYS A 444 13.13 61.13 27.59
#